data_586d50cccf9508c7e0140610b76595d8
#
_entry.id   586d50cccf9508c7e0140610b76595d8
#
_cell.length_a   1.000
_cell.length_b   1.000
_cell.length_c   1.000
_cell.angle_alpha   90.00
_cell.angle_beta   90.00
_cell.angle_gamma   90.00
#
_symmetry.space_group_name_H-M   'P 1'
#
loop_
_entity.id
_entity.type
_entity.pdbx_description
1 polymer ?
#
loop_
_entity_poly.entity_id
_entity_poly.type
_entity_poly.pdbx_seq_one_letter_code
_entity_poly.pdbx_strand_id
1 'polypeptide(L)'
;MTNGQSPAGLRGEHMRDRVITRKEEALYLAATTREPLASVAVVLADTGMRPEESFRLRWESITWVNGRYGVLFVTRGKTAAARRPIPMTSRVRAVLESRWHAASKPAEGWVWPAPTRSGHIEPSSIRKQHEAALAATPVTPFVTYSFRRTFLTRLAESGADPWTLARVAGHSSTAVSSRYVHPSDDALQNAIERLGGHKIGHSEDEQEEAARQLLLTE
;
A
#
# COMPACT_ATOMS: atom_id res chain seq x y z
N MET A 1 -33.67 23.49 19.96
CA MET A 1 -33.79 22.42 18.94
C MET A 1 -32.39 21.90 18.67
N THR A 2 -31.98 20.85 19.35
CA THR A 2 -30.65 20.25 19.25
C THR A 2 -30.65 19.24 18.12
N ASN A 3 -29.87 19.51 17.07
CA ASN A 3 -29.66 18.59 15.96
C ASN A 3 -28.96 17.33 16.47
N GLY A 4 -29.72 16.26 16.62
CA GLY A 4 -29.21 14.93 16.92
C GLY A 4 -28.49 14.34 15.72
N GLN A 5 -27.17 14.44 15.70
CA GLN A 5 -26.34 13.61 14.80
C GLN A 5 -26.43 12.16 15.31
N SER A 6 -26.94 11.27 14.45
CA SER A 6 -27.08 9.86 14.74
C SER A 6 -25.73 9.22 15.10
N PRO A 7 -25.64 8.44 16.17
CA PRO A 7 -24.40 7.77 16.60
C PRO A 7 -23.82 6.77 15.57
N ALA A 8 -24.59 6.39 14.57
CA ALA A 8 -24.15 5.51 13.48
C ALA A 8 -23.14 6.17 12.50
N GLY A 9 -23.20 7.49 12.28
CA GLY A 9 -22.28 8.21 11.41
C GLY A 9 -20.87 8.29 11.99
N LEU A 10 -20.74 8.59 13.26
CA LEU A 10 -19.46 8.67 13.98
C LEU A 10 -18.73 7.31 14.04
N ARG A 11 -19.49 6.21 14.20
CA ARG A 11 -18.90 4.85 14.17
C ARG A 11 -18.31 4.52 12.79
N GLY A 12 -18.94 4.93 11.70
CA GLY A 12 -18.47 4.67 10.34
C GLY A 12 -17.20 5.44 9.97
N GLU A 13 -17.02 6.67 10.45
CA GLU A 13 -15.83 7.48 10.22
C GLU A 13 -14.63 6.93 10.98
N HIS A 14 -14.76 6.63 12.26
CA HIS A 14 -13.69 6.01 13.05
C HIS A 14 -13.23 4.66 12.48
N MET A 15 -14.14 3.87 11.93
CA MET A 15 -13.78 2.59 11.28
C MET A 15 -12.97 2.79 9.98
N ARG A 16 -13.21 3.87 9.23
CA ARG A 16 -12.45 4.18 7.99
C ARG A 16 -11.04 4.67 8.29
N ASP A 17 -10.87 5.39 9.39
CA ASP A 17 -9.59 5.99 9.79
C ASP A 17 -8.69 5.04 10.59
N ARG A 18 -9.17 3.83 10.84
CA ARG A 18 -8.43 2.84 11.61
C ARG A 18 -7.22 2.31 10.85
N VAL A 19 -6.08 2.28 11.51
CA VAL A 19 -4.86 1.57 11.08
C VAL A 19 -4.87 0.19 11.73
N ILE A 20 -4.74 -0.86 10.90
CA ILE A 20 -4.75 -2.26 11.31
C ILE A 20 -3.32 -2.64 11.72
N THR A 21 -3.12 -3.19 12.91
CA THR A 21 -1.82 -3.68 13.35
C THR A 21 -1.39 -4.91 12.52
N ARG A 22 -0.09 -5.21 12.48
CA ARG A 22 0.39 -6.40 11.76
C ARG A 22 -0.17 -7.71 12.32
N LYS A 23 -0.36 -7.79 13.65
CA LYS A 23 -0.97 -8.95 14.31
C LYS A 23 -2.43 -9.12 13.90
N GLU A 24 -3.20 -8.04 13.89
CA GLU A 24 -4.60 -8.06 13.45
C GLU A 24 -4.73 -8.43 11.98
N GLU A 25 -3.87 -7.87 11.11
CA GLU A 25 -3.85 -8.22 9.69
C GLU A 25 -3.58 -9.72 9.50
N ALA A 26 -2.57 -10.27 10.19
CA ALA A 26 -2.25 -11.69 10.10
C ALA A 26 -3.42 -12.57 10.55
N LEU A 27 -4.06 -12.25 11.68
CA LEU A 27 -5.23 -12.97 12.18
C LEU A 27 -6.40 -12.90 11.22
N TYR A 28 -6.68 -11.70 10.69
CA TYR A 28 -7.75 -11.50 9.73
C TYR A 28 -7.51 -12.26 8.43
N LEU A 29 -6.31 -12.15 7.84
CA LEU A 29 -5.98 -12.85 6.59
C LEU A 29 -6.02 -14.38 6.77
N ALA A 30 -5.62 -14.90 7.91
CA ALA A 30 -5.76 -16.33 8.23
C ALA A 30 -7.22 -16.78 8.29
N ALA A 31 -8.13 -15.92 8.71
CA ALA A 31 -9.56 -16.19 8.75
C ALA A 31 -10.27 -16.01 7.38
N THR A 32 -9.65 -15.35 6.42
CA THR A 32 -10.20 -15.16 5.07
C THR A 32 -9.89 -16.35 4.17
N THR A 33 -10.59 -17.46 4.37
CA THR A 33 -10.33 -18.72 3.64
C THR A 33 -11.15 -18.86 2.35
N ARG A 34 -12.11 -17.98 2.11
CA ARG A 34 -13.05 -18.07 0.97
C ARG A 34 -12.76 -17.01 -0.09
N GLU A 35 -12.78 -17.44 -1.34
CA GLU A 35 -12.76 -16.53 -2.49
C GLU A 35 -14.12 -15.82 -2.67
N PRO A 36 -14.17 -14.58 -3.15
CA PRO A 36 -13.01 -13.77 -3.60
C PRO A 36 -12.31 -12.99 -2.48
N LEU A 37 -12.82 -12.98 -1.25
CA LEU A 37 -12.26 -12.16 -0.18
C LEU A 37 -10.81 -12.52 0.15
N ALA A 38 -10.44 -13.80 0.11
CA ALA A 38 -9.08 -14.26 0.41
C ALA A 38 -8.03 -13.54 -0.45
N SER A 39 -8.22 -13.54 -1.77
CA SER A 39 -7.30 -12.86 -2.69
C SER A 39 -7.44 -11.33 -2.66
N VAL A 40 -8.65 -10.80 -2.57
CA VAL A 40 -8.92 -9.35 -2.49
C VAL A 40 -8.26 -8.73 -1.27
N ALA A 41 -8.35 -9.37 -0.11
CA ALA A 41 -7.78 -8.84 1.14
C ALA A 41 -6.25 -8.69 1.06
N VAL A 42 -5.56 -9.67 0.47
CA VAL A 42 -4.11 -9.61 0.23
C VAL A 42 -3.77 -8.46 -0.72
N VAL A 43 -4.49 -8.34 -1.83
CA VAL A 43 -4.24 -7.25 -2.79
C VAL A 43 -4.46 -5.88 -2.14
N LEU A 44 -5.52 -5.69 -1.37
CA LEU A 44 -5.79 -4.42 -0.67
C LEU A 44 -4.71 -4.11 0.38
N ALA A 45 -4.29 -5.10 1.17
CA ALA A 45 -3.30 -4.94 2.23
C ALA A 45 -1.92 -4.53 1.69
N ASP A 46 -1.53 -5.06 0.52
CA ASP A 46 -0.17 -4.91 -0.01
C ASP A 46 -0.03 -3.89 -1.14
N THR A 47 -1.12 -3.30 -1.62
CA THR A 47 -1.07 -2.33 -2.72
C THR A 47 -1.62 -0.96 -2.35
N GLY A 48 -2.40 -0.87 -1.28
CA GLY A 48 -3.10 0.35 -0.91
C GLY A 48 -4.12 0.84 -1.95
N MET A 49 -4.52 0.00 -2.90
CA MET A 49 -5.59 0.32 -3.85
C MET A 49 -6.88 0.68 -3.11
N ARG A 50 -7.70 1.52 -3.74
CA ARG A 50 -9.08 1.68 -3.26
C ARG A 50 -9.83 0.37 -3.49
N PRO A 51 -10.76 -0.03 -2.59
CA PRO A 51 -11.51 -1.28 -2.78
C PRO A 51 -12.13 -1.40 -4.18
N GLU A 52 -12.74 -0.33 -4.68
CA GLU A 52 -13.37 -0.31 -6.00
C GLU A 52 -12.35 -0.43 -7.16
N GLU A 53 -11.11 0.06 -6.99
CA GLU A 53 -10.03 -0.12 -7.95
C GLU A 53 -9.64 -1.60 -8.01
N SER A 54 -9.48 -2.23 -6.84
CA SER A 54 -9.19 -3.65 -6.74
C SER A 54 -10.31 -4.50 -7.36
N PHE A 55 -11.58 -4.25 -7.02
CA PHE A 55 -12.73 -5.01 -7.54
C PHE A 55 -12.83 -4.98 -9.07
N ARG A 56 -12.34 -3.89 -9.69
CA ARG A 56 -12.34 -3.67 -11.14
C ARG A 56 -11.03 -4.07 -11.81
N LEU A 57 -10.17 -4.81 -11.13
CA LEU A 57 -8.91 -5.26 -11.71
C LEU A 57 -9.19 -6.24 -12.85
N ARG A 58 -8.46 -6.07 -13.96
CA ARG A 58 -8.56 -6.90 -15.15
C ARG A 58 -7.23 -7.59 -15.43
N TRP A 59 -7.28 -8.76 -16.05
CA TRP A 59 -6.07 -9.53 -16.36
C TRP A 59 -5.12 -8.77 -17.27
N GLU A 60 -5.64 -8.08 -18.29
CA GLU A 60 -4.86 -7.24 -19.19
C GLU A 60 -4.23 -6.00 -18.52
N SER A 61 -4.61 -5.72 -17.28
CA SER A 61 -3.99 -4.66 -16.46
C SER A 61 -2.83 -5.17 -15.60
N ILE A 62 -2.42 -6.42 -15.75
CA ILE A 62 -1.35 -7.05 -14.99
C ILE A 62 -0.17 -7.33 -15.92
N THR A 63 0.97 -6.76 -15.61
CA THR A 63 2.23 -7.05 -16.29
C THR A 63 3.11 -7.89 -15.39
N TRP A 64 3.33 -9.15 -15.80
CA TRP A 64 4.02 -10.14 -14.99
C TRP A 64 5.55 -10.02 -14.99
N VAL A 65 6.12 -9.38 -16.01
CA VAL A 65 7.57 -9.32 -16.27
C VAL A 65 8.23 -8.01 -15.84
N ASN A 66 7.46 -6.97 -15.53
CA ASN A 66 7.98 -5.67 -15.15
C ASN A 66 8.25 -5.59 -13.63
N GLY A 67 9.41 -5.07 -13.25
CA GLY A 67 9.83 -5.02 -11.85
C GLY A 67 10.11 -6.41 -11.27
N ARG A 68 10.32 -6.46 -9.95
CA ARG A 68 10.71 -7.72 -9.28
C ARG A 68 9.61 -8.77 -9.26
N TYR A 69 8.36 -8.34 -9.11
CA TYR A 69 7.21 -9.23 -8.98
C TYR A 69 6.06 -8.91 -9.94
N GLY A 70 6.28 -7.99 -10.88
CA GLY A 70 5.26 -7.49 -11.79
C GLY A 70 4.57 -6.21 -11.30
N VAL A 71 3.67 -5.69 -12.14
CA VAL A 71 3.01 -4.40 -11.92
C VAL A 71 1.52 -4.52 -12.21
N LEU A 72 0.70 -3.93 -11.35
CA LEU A 72 -0.74 -3.72 -11.56
C LEU A 72 -0.97 -2.32 -12.12
N PHE A 73 -1.81 -2.18 -13.13
CA PHE A 73 -2.20 -0.88 -13.65
C PHE A 73 -3.62 -0.54 -13.21
N VAL A 74 -3.76 0.54 -12.45
CA VAL A 74 -5.07 1.16 -12.21
C VAL A 74 -5.42 1.98 -13.46
N THR A 75 -6.35 1.47 -14.26
CA THR A 75 -6.69 2.04 -15.56
C THR A 75 -7.81 3.06 -15.51
N ARG A 76 -8.59 3.10 -14.43
CA ARG A 76 -9.77 3.98 -14.26
C ARG A 76 -9.69 4.80 -12.98
N GLY A 77 -10.13 6.06 -13.04
CA GLY A 77 -10.25 6.96 -11.90
C GLY A 77 -10.75 8.33 -12.31
N LYS A 78 -11.21 9.13 -11.33
CA LYS A 78 -11.76 10.46 -11.57
C LYS A 78 -10.70 11.47 -12.09
N THR A 79 -9.43 11.24 -11.82
CA THR A 79 -8.32 12.13 -12.19
C THR A 79 -7.24 11.37 -12.95
N ALA A 80 -6.38 12.09 -13.68
CA ALA A 80 -5.22 11.50 -14.33
C ALA A 80 -4.30 10.79 -13.32
N ALA A 81 -4.10 11.36 -12.14
CA ALA A 81 -3.29 10.80 -11.06
C ALA A 81 -3.83 9.46 -10.52
N ALA A 82 -5.13 9.21 -10.67
CA ALA A 82 -5.72 7.94 -10.25
C ALA A 82 -5.25 6.77 -11.14
N ARG A 83 -4.91 7.04 -12.40
CA ARG A 83 -4.36 6.04 -13.34
C ARG A 83 -2.87 5.91 -13.09
N ARG A 84 -2.44 4.74 -12.62
CA ARG A 84 -1.07 4.57 -12.15
C ARG A 84 -0.63 3.12 -12.14
N PRO A 85 0.67 2.85 -12.31
CA PRO A 85 1.26 1.56 -12.01
C PRO A 85 1.45 1.40 -10.49
N ILE A 86 1.20 0.19 -9.99
CA ILE A 86 1.48 -0.22 -8.61
C ILE A 86 2.35 -1.48 -8.68
N PRO A 87 3.61 -1.44 -8.21
CA PRO A 87 4.45 -2.63 -8.11
C PRO A 87 3.82 -3.68 -7.21
N MET A 88 3.88 -4.94 -7.61
CA MET A 88 3.41 -6.04 -6.78
C MET A 88 4.44 -6.42 -5.72
N THR A 89 3.96 -6.86 -4.55
CA THR A 89 4.74 -7.63 -3.60
C THR A 89 4.78 -9.11 -4.03
N SER A 90 5.69 -9.91 -3.45
CA SER A 90 5.72 -11.36 -3.69
C SER A 90 4.39 -12.02 -3.33
N ARG A 91 3.74 -11.55 -2.27
CA ARG A 91 2.46 -12.08 -1.79
C ARG A 91 1.31 -11.79 -2.77
N VAL A 92 1.24 -10.56 -3.29
CA VAL A 92 0.27 -10.19 -4.33
C VAL A 92 0.49 -10.99 -5.60
N ARG A 93 1.77 -11.12 -6.02
CA ARG A 93 2.15 -11.94 -7.18
C ARG A 93 1.65 -13.38 -7.02
N ALA A 94 1.96 -14.03 -5.91
CA ALA A 94 1.59 -15.41 -5.67
C ALA A 94 0.06 -15.63 -5.72
N VAL A 95 -0.69 -14.74 -5.06
CA VAL A 95 -2.16 -14.82 -5.03
C VAL A 95 -2.77 -14.63 -6.42
N LEU A 96 -2.33 -13.63 -7.17
CA LEU A 96 -2.88 -13.35 -8.50
C LEU A 96 -2.46 -14.41 -9.52
N GLU A 97 -1.24 -14.93 -9.43
CA GLU A 97 -0.74 -15.98 -10.31
C GLU A 97 -1.47 -17.31 -10.07
N SER A 98 -1.68 -17.69 -8.80
CA SER A 98 -2.51 -18.86 -8.45
C SER A 98 -3.91 -18.73 -9.02
N ARG A 99 -4.53 -17.55 -8.87
CA ARG A 99 -5.85 -17.27 -9.41
C ARG A 99 -5.89 -17.28 -10.94
N TRP A 100 -4.85 -16.76 -11.59
CA TRP A 100 -4.73 -16.76 -13.05
C TRP A 100 -4.63 -18.18 -13.59
N HIS A 101 -3.84 -19.05 -12.93
CA HIS A 101 -3.77 -20.47 -13.28
C HIS A 101 -5.13 -21.18 -13.11
N ALA A 102 -5.81 -20.93 -11.98
CA ALA A 102 -7.13 -21.51 -11.71
C ALA A 102 -8.20 -21.07 -12.72
N ALA A 103 -8.05 -19.87 -13.30
CA ALA A 103 -8.92 -19.35 -14.35
C ALA A 103 -8.49 -19.77 -15.78
N SER A 104 -7.54 -20.71 -15.93
CA SER A 104 -7.00 -21.18 -17.22
C SER A 104 -6.23 -20.10 -17.98
N LYS A 105 -5.53 -19.23 -17.26
CA LYS A 105 -4.60 -18.21 -17.80
C LYS A 105 -5.24 -17.26 -18.81
N PRO A 106 -6.34 -16.59 -18.47
CA PRO A 106 -7.01 -15.69 -19.40
C PRO A 106 -6.10 -14.52 -19.79
N ALA A 107 -6.17 -14.10 -21.05
CA ALA A 107 -5.46 -12.92 -21.54
C ALA A 107 -6.16 -11.63 -21.11
N GLU A 108 -7.48 -11.66 -20.93
CA GLU A 108 -8.31 -10.50 -20.59
C GLU A 108 -9.49 -10.88 -19.71
N GLY A 109 -10.22 -9.89 -19.22
CA GLY A 109 -11.41 -10.08 -18.39
C GLY A 109 -11.17 -9.70 -16.93
N TRP A 110 -12.21 -9.86 -16.10
CA TRP A 110 -12.15 -9.50 -14.70
C TRP A 110 -11.34 -10.52 -13.89
N VAL A 111 -10.49 -10.02 -13.01
CA VAL A 111 -9.76 -10.88 -12.05
C VAL A 111 -10.75 -11.52 -11.07
N TRP A 112 -11.78 -10.80 -10.68
CA TRP A 112 -12.89 -11.31 -9.85
C TRP A 112 -14.22 -11.16 -10.56
N PRO A 113 -14.56 -12.06 -11.49
CA PRO A 113 -15.87 -12.06 -12.15
C PRO A 113 -16.97 -12.38 -11.12
N ALA A 114 -18.14 -11.80 -11.30
CA ALA A 114 -19.31 -12.07 -10.47
C ALA A 114 -20.60 -11.85 -11.28
N PRO A 115 -21.71 -12.53 -10.95
CA PRO A 115 -23.00 -12.38 -11.61
C PRO A 115 -23.72 -11.10 -11.13
N THR A 116 -23.01 -9.97 -11.20
CA THR A 116 -23.51 -8.63 -10.93
C THR A 116 -23.76 -7.89 -12.24
N ARG A 117 -24.49 -6.78 -12.19
CA ARG A 117 -24.71 -5.95 -13.39
C ARG A 117 -23.40 -5.45 -14.01
N SER A 118 -22.37 -5.24 -13.20
CA SER A 118 -21.04 -4.80 -13.64
C SER A 118 -20.17 -5.94 -14.16
N GLY A 119 -20.55 -7.18 -13.95
CA GLY A 119 -19.79 -8.38 -14.34
C GLY A 119 -18.62 -8.72 -13.42
N HIS A 120 -18.39 -7.92 -12.38
CA HIS A 120 -17.32 -8.13 -11.39
C HIS A 120 -17.86 -8.01 -9.97
N ILE A 121 -17.04 -8.40 -8.97
CA ILE A 121 -17.42 -8.24 -7.57
C ILE A 121 -17.67 -6.77 -7.19
N GLU A 122 -18.59 -6.57 -6.27
CA GLU A 122 -18.96 -5.30 -5.68
C GLU A 122 -18.81 -5.38 -4.15
N PRO A 123 -18.88 -4.24 -3.42
CA PRO A 123 -18.79 -4.27 -1.95
C PRO A 123 -19.75 -5.27 -1.28
N SER A 124 -20.95 -5.43 -1.84
CA SER A 124 -21.95 -6.40 -1.36
C SER A 124 -21.50 -7.86 -1.55
N SER A 125 -20.70 -8.14 -2.58
CA SER A 125 -20.23 -9.50 -2.90
C SER A 125 -19.33 -10.09 -1.81
N ILE A 126 -18.55 -9.24 -1.15
CA ILE A 126 -17.58 -9.67 -0.12
C ILE A 126 -18.02 -9.36 1.31
N ARG A 127 -19.08 -8.55 1.49
CA ARG A 127 -19.50 -8.05 2.80
C ARG A 127 -19.72 -9.17 3.81
N LYS A 128 -20.51 -10.18 3.47
CA LYS A 128 -20.79 -11.31 4.37
C LYS A 128 -19.54 -12.09 4.75
N GLN A 129 -18.61 -12.26 3.79
CA GLN A 129 -17.33 -12.94 4.05
C GLN A 129 -16.45 -12.11 4.96
N HIS A 130 -16.41 -10.79 4.76
CA HIS A 130 -15.66 -9.85 5.60
C HIS A 130 -16.18 -9.82 7.04
N GLU A 131 -17.51 -9.73 7.21
CA GLU A 131 -18.17 -9.79 8.52
C GLU A 131 -17.90 -11.11 9.24
N ALA A 132 -17.97 -12.23 8.51
CA ALA A 132 -17.67 -13.55 9.07
C ALA A 132 -16.20 -13.70 9.48
N ALA A 133 -15.26 -13.20 8.67
CA ALA A 133 -13.84 -13.21 9.03
C ALA A 133 -13.54 -12.37 10.27
N LEU A 134 -14.16 -11.20 10.40
CA LEU A 134 -14.06 -10.38 11.61
C LEU A 134 -14.63 -11.06 12.83
N ALA A 135 -15.80 -11.69 12.70
CA ALA A 135 -16.45 -12.40 13.80
C ALA A 135 -15.67 -13.64 14.27
N ALA A 136 -14.87 -14.25 13.39
CA ALA A 136 -14.05 -15.42 13.70
C ALA A 136 -12.70 -15.07 14.38
N THR A 137 -12.43 -13.79 14.61
CA THR A 137 -11.14 -13.32 15.16
C THR A 137 -11.36 -12.31 16.29
N PRO A 138 -10.39 -12.12 17.20
CA PRO A 138 -10.42 -11.06 18.20
C PRO A 138 -10.06 -9.68 17.61
N VAL A 139 -10.08 -9.54 16.30
CA VAL A 139 -9.72 -8.29 15.60
C VAL A 139 -10.86 -7.28 15.77
N THR A 140 -10.51 -6.08 16.22
CA THR A 140 -11.50 -4.99 16.30
C THR A 140 -12.06 -4.71 14.90
N PRO A 141 -13.38 -4.60 14.72
CA PRO A 141 -14.00 -4.41 13.42
C PRO A 141 -13.44 -3.21 12.63
N PHE A 142 -13.24 -3.41 11.34
CA PHE A 142 -12.77 -2.40 10.40
C PHE A 142 -13.49 -2.56 9.06
N VAL A 143 -13.36 -1.59 8.17
CA VAL A 143 -13.89 -1.64 6.80
C VAL A 143 -12.77 -1.93 5.80
N THR A 144 -13.09 -2.46 4.63
CA THR A 144 -12.09 -2.78 3.60
C THR A 144 -11.23 -1.59 3.19
N TYR A 145 -11.73 -0.35 3.33
CA TYR A 145 -10.96 0.86 3.10
C TYR A 145 -9.81 1.07 4.11
N SER A 146 -9.91 0.49 5.29
CA SER A 146 -8.86 0.55 6.33
C SER A 146 -7.55 -0.10 5.88
N PHE A 147 -7.58 -1.08 4.96
CA PHE A 147 -6.36 -1.62 4.35
C PHE A 147 -5.55 -0.54 3.63
N ARG A 148 -6.21 0.32 2.86
CA ARG A 148 -5.54 1.41 2.18
C ARG A 148 -4.91 2.39 3.16
N ARG A 149 -5.65 2.78 4.20
CA ARG A 149 -5.09 3.66 5.24
C ARG A 149 -3.88 3.02 5.90
N THR A 150 -3.99 1.76 6.29
CA THR A 150 -2.91 0.99 6.90
C THR A 150 -1.68 0.92 6.00
N PHE A 151 -1.87 0.61 4.73
CA PHE A 151 -0.79 0.55 3.74
C PHE A 151 -0.06 1.90 3.61
N LEU A 152 -0.81 3.00 3.44
CA LEU A 152 -0.21 4.33 3.27
C LEU A 152 0.49 4.81 4.54
N THR A 153 -0.06 4.53 5.72
CA THR A 153 0.60 4.82 7.00
C THR A 153 1.93 4.07 7.11
N ARG A 154 1.93 2.76 6.86
CA ARG A 154 3.15 1.94 6.90
C ARG A 154 4.19 2.34 5.86
N LEU A 155 3.74 2.76 4.67
CA LEU A 155 4.62 3.26 3.63
C LEU A 155 5.27 4.58 4.05
N ALA A 156 4.52 5.46 4.71
CA ALA A 156 5.07 6.69 5.31
C ALA A 156 6.07 6.38 6.44
N GLU A 157 5.72 5.49 7.35
CA GLU A 157 6.60 5.02 8.45
C GLU A 157 7.89 4.37 7.94
N SER A 158 7.88 3.79 6.73
CA SER A 158 9.08 3.25 6.08
C SER A 158 9.99 4.32 5.47
N GLY A 159 9.64 5.60 5.60
CA GLY A 159 10.42 6.74 5.11
C GLY A 159 10.06 7.19 3.69
N ALA A 160 8.94 6.75 3.14
CA ALA A 160 8.50 7.23 1.83
C ALA A 160 8.07 8.70 1.90
N ASP A 161 8.56 9.49 0.95
CA ASP A 161 8.24 10.90 0.83
C ASP A 161 6.78 11.13 0.36
N PRO A 162 6.20 12.36 0.55
CA PRO A 162 4.82 12.65 0.19
C PRO A 162 4.51 12.48 -1.30
N TRP A 163 5.47 12.65 -2.21
CA TRP A 163 5.26 12.45 -3.66
C TRP A 163 5.15 10.97 -4.01
N THR A 164 6.04 10.14 -3.43
CA THR A 164 5.96 8.68 -3.55
C THR A 164 4.62 8.17 -3.03
N LEU A 165 4.18 8.64 -1.86
CA LEU A 165 2.86 8.32 -1.30
C LEU A 165 1.72 8.75 -2.21
N ALA A 166 1.77 9.99 -2.73
CA ALA A 166 0.75 10.51 -3.64
C ALA A 166 0.67 9.69 -4.92
N ARG A 167 1.82 9.31 -5.48
CA ARG A 167 1.92 8.49 -6.68
C ARG A 167 1.31 7.10 -6.47
N VAL A 168 1.68 6.42 -5.40
CA VAL A 168 1.14 5.08 -5.08
C VAL A 168 -0.35 5.15 -4.75
N ALA A 169 -0.76 6.15 -3.98
CA ALA A 169 -2.15 6.35 -3.61
C ALA A 169 -3.04 6.83 -4.77
N GLY A 170 -2.48 7.45 -5.80
CA GLY A 170 -3.23 8.14 -6.86
C GLY A 170 -3.97 9.36 -6.31
N HIS A 171 -3.27 10.16 -5.49
CA HIS A 171 -3.73 11.45 -5.04
C HIS A 171 -3.34 12.52 -6.07
N SER A 172 -4.25 13.45 -6.35
CA SER A 172 -3.98 14.58 -7.25
C SER A 172 -3.15 15.69 -6.59
N SER A 173 -2.99 15.63 -5.25
CA SER A 173 -2.21 16.59 -4.47
C SER A 173 -1.42 15.86 -3.39
N THR A 174 -0.18 16.28 -3.18
CA THR A 174 0.69 15.81 -2.10
C THR A 174 0.17 16.22 -0.72
N ALA A 175 -0.62 17.30 -0.62
CA ALA A 175 -1.27 17.73 0.63
C ALA A 175 -2.15 16.64 1.26
N VAL A 176 -2.73 15.75 0.44
CA VAL A 176 -3.48 14.59 0.97
C VAL A 176 -2.54 13.54 1.55
N SER A 177 -1.38 13.35 0.93
CA SER A 177 -0.38 12.36 1.34
C SER A 177 0.45 12.82 2.53
N SER A 178 0.69 14.12 2.67
CA SER A 178 1.45 14.68 3.81
C SER A 178 0.80 14.38 5.18
N ARG A 179 -0.51 14.08 5.20
CA ARG A 179 -1.20 13.65 6.43
C ARG A 179 -0.71 12.32 6.99
N TYR A 180 -0.01 11.54 6.19
CA TYR A 180 0.58 10.26 6.61
C TYR A 180 2.06 10.42 7.01
N VAL A 181 2.70 11.53 6.63
CA VAL A 181 4.13 11.76 6.88
C VAL A 181 4.26 12.67 8.09
N HIS A 182 4.73 12.11 9.18
CA HIS A 182 5.12 12.84 10.37
C HIS A 182 6.64 12.69 10.51
N PRO A 183 7.44 13.69 10.05
CA PRO A 183 8.89 13.64 10.25
C PRO A 183 9.15 13.57 11.74
N SER A 184 9.80 12.50 12.20
CA SER A 184 10.37 12.46 13.54
C SER A 184 11.69 13.23 13.55
N ASP A 185 12.11 13.72 14.71
CA ASP A 185 13.42 14.36 14.88
C ASP A 185 14.54 13.41 14.44
N ASP A 186 14.41 12.11 14.71
CA ASP A 186 15.33 11.08 14.23
C ASP A 186 15.36 10.96 12.69
N ALA A 187 14.21 11.10 12.01
CA ALA A 187 14.17 11.07 10.55
C ALA A 187 14.87 12.29 9.94
N LEU A 188 14.72 13.46 10.58
CA LEU A 188 15.43 14.68 10.19
C LEU A 188 16.93 14.54 10.39
N GLN A 189 17.35 14.04 11.56
CA GLN A 189 18.75 13.83 11.87
C GLN A 189 19.40 12.82 10.91
N ASN A 190 18.76 11.67 10.68
CA ASN A 190 19.21 10.67 9.71
C ASN A 190 19.31 11.22 8.27
N ALA A 191 18.42 12.13 7.87
CA ALA A 191 18.48 12.78 6.57
C ALA A 191 19.70 13.71 6.46
N ILE A 192 19.99 14.48 7.51
CA ILE A 192 21.16 15.38 7.58
C ILE A 192 22.47 14.57 7.61
N GLU A 193 22.52 13.49 8.38
CA GLU A 193 23.69 12.61 8.45
C GLU A 193 24.01 11.97 7.11
N ARG A 194 23.00 11.59 6.31
CA ARG A 194 23.21 11.09 4.94
C ARG A 194 23.78 12.13 4.01
N LEU A 195 23.51 13.43 4.20
CA LEU A 195 24.14 14.51 3.43
C LEU A 195 25.59 14.73 3.88
N GLY A 196 25.86 14.63 5.21
CA GLY A 196 27.21 14.73 5.77
C GLY A 196 28.08 13.49 5.52
N GLY A 197 27.49 12.37 5.16
CA GLY A 197 28.17 11.09 4.91
C GLY A 197 28.85 10.97 3.52
N HIS A 198 28.97 12.03 2.74
CA HIS A 198 30.04 12.13 1.76
C HIS A 198 31.35 12.28 2.55
N LYS A 199 31.93 11.16 2.97
CA LYS A 199 33.34 11.10 3.28
C LYS A 199 34.05 11.66 2.05
N ILE A 200 34.57 12.89 2.16
CA ILE A 200 35.68 13.33 1.36
C ILE A 200 36.73 12.25 1.63
N GLY A 201 36.93 11.39 0.64
CA GLY A 201 37.89 10.28 0.75
C GLY A 201 39.32 10.84 0.70
N HIS A 202 39.70 11.53 1.75
CA HIS A 202 41.08 11.66 2.11
C HIS A 202 41.30 10.60 3.20
N SER A 203 41.94 9.50 2.79
CA SER A 203 42.44 8.53 3.75
C SER A 203 43.35 9.27 4.73
N GLU A 204 43.31 8.87 5.99
CA GLU A 204 44.25 9.41 7.02
C GLU A 204 45.71 9.35 6.53
N ASP A 205 46.03 8.36 5.68
CA ASP A 205 47.31 8.20 4.99
C ASP A 205 47.68 9.37 4.05
N GLU A 206 46.71 9.95 3.29
CA GLU A 206 46.99 11.11 2.41
C GLU A 206 47.19 12.42 3.19
N GLN A 207 46.56 12.56 4.34
CA GLN A 207 46.78 13.72 5.21
C GLN A 207 48.11 13.64 5.95
N GLU A 208 48.54 12.44 6.34
CA GLU A 208 49.84 12.21 6.99
C GLU A 208 50.98 12.38 5.96
N GLU A 209 50.78 11.96 4.71
CA GLU A 209 51.76 12.14 3.63
C GLU A 209 51.89 13.61 3.24
N ALA A 210 50.78 14.37 3.15
CA ALA A 210 50.81 15.82 2.88
C ALA A 210 51.48 16.62 4.01
N ALA A 211 51.24 16.22 5.28
CA ALA A 211 51.89 16.84 6.44
C ALA A 211 53.39 16.53 6.49
N ARG A 212 53.83 15.33 6.11
CA ARG A 212 55.27 15.00 5.99
C ARG A 212 55.97 15.76 4.90
N GLN A 213 55.35 15.96 3.73
CA GLN A 213 55.95 16.74 2.64
C GLN A 213 56.11 18.22 3.01
N LEU A 214 55.20 18.79 3.79
CA LEU A 214 55.33 20.19 4.28
C LEU A 214 56.48 20.37 5.26
N LEU A 215 56.81 19.38 6.07
CA LEU A 215 57.91 19.42 7.04
C LEU A 215 59.29 19.19 6.43
N LEU A 216 59.40 18.74 5.18
CA LEU A 216 60.65 18.49 4.48
C LEU A 216 61.08 19.66 3.59
N THR A 217 60.33 20.75 3.54
CA THR A 217 60.58 21.94 2.68
C THR A 217 61.04 23.18 3.49
N GLU A 218 61.36 23.07 4.77
CA GLU A 218 62.11 24.05 5.57
C GLU A 218 63.58 23.55 5.78
#